data_75aa59bcfdbe1596aeddd0d83b9d144d
#
_entry.id   75aa59bcfdbe1596aeddd0d83b9d144d
#
_cell.length_a   1.000
_cell.length_b   1.000
_cell.length_c   1.000
_cell.angle_alpha   90.00
_cell.angle_beta   90.00
_cell.angle_gamma   90.00
#
_symmetry.space_group_name_H-M   'P 1'
#
loop_
_entity.id
_entity.type
_entity.pdbx_description
1 polymer ?
#
loop_
_entity_poly.entity_id
_entity_poly.type
_entity_poly.pdbx_seq_one_letter_code
_entity_poly.pdbx_strand_id
1 'polypeptide(L)'
;MDYDVIIIGAGPAGLTCGLQLAKAGKSCLIIEQREELRGKVCGDGLSSHCMQVLKKINIQEDELVSLGGKKIYRNITSNFGQLEQRYYCKSKEYENYAFGLSRDVFDPYLLHLARMAGAEVRLGWKVSKIEKYNSEYVIDSTFKTKKVVLAYGAMGGKKLGVLRPENLPFGISARVFGDCNLASDAFYFKYDWQYGNGYAWLFPVGEKLWNYGVWSADKQKNINNLFKQLEQRLKHTYFSSIHYDRQPKGALIGATKGKIKNNLLPCIGDCDYIACYESGEGISFAIESGYHQANAIINDMEAETVSIPIRDAFCGEVKKLDKEPLVRQDL
;
A
#
# COMPACT_ATOMS: atom_id res chain seq x y z
N MET A 1 -17.66 7.26 -25.37
CA MET A 1 -16.23 7.63 -25.33
C MET A 1 -15.42 6.36 -25.27
N ASP A 2 -14.46 6.25 -26.15
CA ASP A 2 -13.67 5.04 -26.34
C ASP A 2 -12.24 5.29 -25.80
N TYR A 3 -11.74 4.34 -25.02
CA TYR A 3 -10.40 4.37 -24.46
C TYR A 3 -9.65 3.10 -24.84
N ASP A 4 -8.33 3.16 -24.94
CA ASP A 4 -7.51 1.96 -25.10
C ASP A 4 -7.62 1.06 -23.85
N VAL A 5 -7.63 1.69 -22.66
CA VAL A 5 -7.69 0.99 -21.38
C VAL A 5 -8.58 1.74 -20.39
N ILE A 6 -9.44 1.01 -19.67
CA ILE A 6 -10.16 1.55 -18.51
C ILE A 6 -9.68 0.83 -17.23
N ILE A 7 -9.31 1.62 -16.23
CA ILE A 7 -8.80 1.16 -14.93
C ILE A 7 -9.86 1.46 -13.86
N ILE A 8 -10.26 0.45 -13.08
CA ILE A 8 -11.26 0.58 -12.03
C ILE A 8 -10.59 0.67 -10.66
N GLY A 9 -10.48 1.87 -10.12
CA GLY A 9 -9.85 2.22 -8.86
C GLY A 9 -8.63 3.12 -9.02
N ALA A 10 -8.59 4.23 -8.27
CA ALA A 10 -7.50 5.19 -8.23
C ALA A 10 -6.64 5.06 -6.96
N GLY A 11 -6.37 3.83 -6.52
CA GLY A 11 -5.31 3.55 -5.56
C GLY A 11 -3.93 3.58 -6.21
N PRO A 12 -2.82 3.38 -5.44
CA PRO A 12 -1.46 3.40 -5.99
C PRO A 12 -1.26 2.50 -7.21
N ALA A 13 -1.87 1.32 -7.23
CA ALA A 13 -1.79 0.40 -8.37
C ALA A 13 -2.42 0.99 -9.63
N GLY A 14 -3.68 1.46 -9.53
CA GLY A 14 -4.40 2.01 -10.68
C GLY A 14 -3.80 3.31 -11.18
N LEU A 15 -3.38 4.20 -10.28
CA LEU A 15 -2.72 5.46 -10.63
C LEU A 15 -1.37 5.23 -11.30
N THR A 16 -0.56 4.27 -10.81
CA THR A 16 0.71 3.91 -11.44
C THR A 16 0.49 3.31 -12.82
N CYS A 17 -0.49 2.41 -12.96
CA CYS A 17 -0.84 1.82 -14.25
C CYS A 17 -1.25 2.91 -15.26
N GLY A 18 -2.17 3.79 -14.89
CA GLY A 18 -2.62 4.89 -15.74
C GLY A 18 -1.53 5.89 -16.09
N LEU A 19 -0.65 6.23 -15.11
CA LEU A 19 0.52 7.08 -15.33
C LEU A 19 1.43 6.51 -16.43
N GLN A 20 1.77 5.21 -16.36
CA GLN A 20 2.66 4.58 -17.34
C GLN A 20 1.99 4.45 -18.72
N LEU A 21 0.71 4.09 -18.77
CA LEU A 21 -0.06 4.03 -20.01
C LEU A 21 -0.13 5.38 -20.70
N ALA A 22 -0.45 6.44 -19.96
CA ALA A 22 -0.52 7.80 -20.49
C ALA A 22 0.86 8.30 -20.99
N LYS A 23 1.95 8.03 -20.25
CA LYS A 23 3.32 8.32 -20.71
C LYS A 23 3.67 7.61 -22.03
N ALA A 24 3.09 6.43 -22.29
CA ALA A 24 3.25 5.68 -23.53
C ALA A 24 2.26 6.09 -24.64
N GLY A 25 1.49 7.17 -24.45
CA GLY A 25 0.54 7.69 -25.44
C GLY A 25 -0.76 6.88 -25.58
N LYS A 26 -1.05 5.96 -24.64
CA LYS A 26 -2.32 5.23 -24.62
C LYS A 26 -3.42 6.09 -24.01
N SER A 27 -4.59 6.14 -24.65
CA SER A 27 -5.77 6.78 -24.05
C SER A 27 -6.29 5.91 -22.89
N CYS A 28 -6.23 6.43 -21.68
CA CYS A 28 -6.66 5.69 -20.49
C CYS A 28 -7.60 6.51 -19.60
N LEU A 29 -8.62 5.83 -19.08
CA LEU A 29 -9.55 6.34 -18.09
C LEU A 29 -9.39 5.57 -16.78
N ILE A 30 -9.19 6.30 -15.68
CA ILE A 30 -9.22 5.76 -14.32
C ILE A 30 -10.53 6.18 -13.66
N ILE A 31 -11.31 5.21 -13.16
CA ILE A 31 -12.60 5.47 -12.51
C ILE A 31 -12.48 5.14 -11.02
N GLU A 32 -12.77 6.10 -10.15
CA GLU A 32 -12.73 5.95 -8.70
C GLU A 32 -14.07 6.32 -8.06
N GLN A 33 -14.55 5.48 -7.14
CA GLN A 33 -15.82 5.68 -6.45
C GLN A 33 -15.80 6.83 -5.43
N ARG A 34 -14.62 7.22 -4.92
CA ARG A 34 -14.48 8.31 -3.96
C ARG A 34 -14.40 9.64 -4.70
N GLU A 35 -14.94 10.67 -4.08
CA GLU A 35 -14.83 12.05 -4.57
C GLU A 35 -13.42 12.63 -4.37
N GLU A 36 -12.69 12.11 -3.34
CA GLU A 36 -11.31 12.48 -3.06
C GLU A 36 -10.47 11.28 -2.60
N LEU A 37 -9.16 11.34 -2.83
CA LEU A 37 -8.21 10.27 -2.46
C LEU A 37 -7.63 10.50 -1.06
N ARG A 38 -8.49 10.51 -0.04
CA ARG A 38 -8.10 10.68 1.35
C ARG A 38 -8.71 9.61 2.24
N GLY A 39 -8.20 9.49 3.47
CA GLY A 39 -8.74 8.62 4.50
C GLY A 39 -8.55 7.13 4.25
N LYS A 40 -7.60 6.72 3.39
CA LYS A 40 -7.21 5.30 3.24
C LYS A 40 -6.56 4.82 4.52
N VAL A 41 -7.07 3.73 5.09
CA VAL A 41 -6.46 3.07 6.26
C VAL A 41 -5.15 2.42 5.84
N CYS A 42 -4.05 2.83 6.49
CA CYS A 42 -2.69 2.38 6.20
C CYS A 42 -1.77 2.78 7.36
N GLY A 43 -0.59 2.16 7.46
CA GLY A 43 0.50 2.61 8.33
C GLY A 43 1.25 3.82 7.77
N ASP A 44 0.99 4.21 6.53
CA ASP A 44 1.63 5.34 5.84
C ASP A 44 3.16 5.18 5.70
N GLY A 45 3.67 3.94 5.83
CA GLY A 45 5.07 3.60 5.63
C GLY A 45 5.34 3.17 4.19
N LEU A 46 6.34 3.76 3.56
CA LEU A 46 6.90 3.36 2.27
C LEU A 46 8.21 2.64 2.56
N SER A 47 8.25 1.33 2.36
CA SER A 47 9.44 0.50 2.62
C SER A 47 10.61 0.86 1.71
N SER A 48 11.79 0.34 2.00
CA SER A 48 12.96 0.49 1.11
C SER A 48 12.70 -0.12 -0.28
N HIS A 49 11.94 -1.22 -0.35
CA HIS A 49 11.48 -1.78 -1.62
C HIS A 49 10.56 -0.80 -2.36
N CYS A 50 9.62 -0.16 -1.66
CA CYS A 50 8.77 0.87 -2.24
C CYS A 50 9.60 2.01 -2.86
N MET A 51 10.66 2.45 -2.17
CA MET A 51 11.56 3.50 -2.70
C MET A 51 12.25 3.08 -4.00
N GLN A 52 12.68 1.82 -4.12
CA GLN A 52 13.25 1.28 -5.36
C GLN A 52 12.22 1.27 -6.49
N VAL A 53 10.97 0.89 -6.20
CA VAL A 53 9.89 0.87 -7.20
C VAL A 53 9.52 2.29 -7.65
N LEU A 54 9.47 3.25 -6.71
CA LEU A 54 9.21 4.65 -7.04
C LEU A 54 10.26 5.23 -7.99
N LYS A 55 11.54 4.90 -7.79
CA LYS A 55 12.62 5.29 -8.72
C LYS A 55 12.40 4.74 -10.13
N LYS A 56 11.90 3.50 -10.28
CA LYS A 56 11.58 2.91 -11.61
C LYS A 56 10.50 3.70 -12.37
N ILE A 57 9.59 4.36 -11.66
CA ILE A 57 8.54 5.20 -12.26
C ILE A 57 8.88 6.69 -12.29
N ASN A 58 10.16 7.03 -12.01
CA ASN A 58 10.71 8.40 -12.00
C ASN A 58 10.12 9.30 -10.91
N ILE A 59 9.79 8.76 -9.75
CA ILE A 59 9.49 9.54 -8.55
C ILE A 59 10.74 9.55 -7.67
N GLN A 60 11.26 10.76 -7.41
CA GLN A 60 12.51 10.95 -6.69
C GLN A 60 12.27 11.28 -5.21
N GLU A 61 13.30 11.10 -4.41
CA GLU A 61 13.27 11.37 -2.98
C GLU A 61 12.87 12.81 -2.64
N ASP A 62 13.46 13.78 -3.37
CA ASP A 62 13.23 15.20 -3.13
C ASP A 62 11.76 15.59 -3.27
N GLU A 63 11.03 14.91 -4.15
CA GLU A 63 9.59 15.10 -4.31
C GLU A 63 8.85 14.64 -3.05
N LEU A 64 9.22 13.48 -2.47
CA LEU A 64 8.61 12.98 -1.25
C LEU A 64 8.96 13.85 -0.02
N VAL A 65 10.18 14.39 0.02
CA VAL A 65 10.59 15.36 1.05
C VAL A 65 9.76 16.64 0.94
N SER A 66 9.57 17.15 -0.27
CA SER A 66 8.77 18.37 -0.51
C SER A 66 7.29 18.19 -0.11
N LEU A 67 6.79 16.95 -0.15
CA LEU A 67 5.47 16.56 0.32
C LEU A 67 5.37 16.41 1.85
N GLY A 68 6.45 16.69 2.59
CA GLY A 68 6.50 16.57 4.05
C GLY A 68 6.83 15.17 4.56
N GLY A 69 7.28 14.28 3.69
CA GLY A 69 7.69 12.93 4.06
C GLY A 69 8.92 12.90 4.96
N LYS A 70 8.98 11.88 5.82
CA LYS A 70 10.10 11.64 6.76
C LYS A 70 10.97 10.50 6.26
N LYS A 71 12.27 10.75 6.13
CA LYS A 71 13.27 9.73 5.81
C LYS A 71 13.52 8.85 7.03
N ILE A 72 13.47 7.53 6.83
CA ILE A 72 13.56 6.52 7.88
C ILE A 72 14.79 5.65 7.62
N TYR A 73 15.71 5.67 8.56
CA TYR A 73 16.99 4.95 8.45
C TYR A 73 17.01 3.64 9.23
N ARG A 74 16.06 3.43 10.16
CA ARG A 74 16.06 2.33 11.11
C ARG A 74 14.70 1.67 11.25
N ASN A 75 14.69 0.36 11.44
CA ASN A 75 13.58 -0.37 12.02
C ASN A 75 13.95 -0.74 13.47
N ILE A 76 13.08 -0.40 14.39
CA ILE A 76 13.23 -0.77 15.80
C ILE A 76 12.11 -1.75 16.10
N THR A 77 12.52 -2.99 16.40
CA THR A 77 11.59 -4.06 16.74
C THR A 77 11.76 -4.39 18.21
N SER A 78 10.74 -4.32 18.98
CA SER A 78 10.55 -5.00 20.27
C SER A 78 9.42 -4.44 21.11
N ASN A 79 9.43 -4.70 22.40
CA ASN A 79 8.55 -4.15 23.42
C ASN A 79 8.79 -2.64 23.64
N PHE A 80 8.57 -1.79 22.63
CA PHE A 80 8.71 -0.33 22.69
C PHE A 80 9.65 0.11 23.83
N GLY A 81 10.94 -0.21 23.74
CA GLY A 81 11.93 0.14 24.76
C GLY A 81 13.01 -0.89 25.09
N GLN A 82 12.92 -2.14 24.57
CA GLN A 82 14.04 -3.11 24.63
C GLN A 82 14.39 -3.57 23.23
N LEU A 83 15.61 -3.42 22.83
CA LEU A 83 16.02 -2.97 21.51
C LEU A 83 16.55 -4.07 20.62
N GLU A 84 15.89 -4.30 19.48
CA GLU A 84 16.59 -4.72 18.29
C GLU A 84 16.50 -3.58 17.27
N GLN A 85 17.63 -2.95 16.96
CA GLN A 85 17.71 -1.95 15.90
C GLN A 85 18.25 -2.60 14.63
N ARG A 86 17.54 -2.45 13.52
CA ARG A 86 18.05 -2.80 12.20
C ARG A 86 18.16 -1.53 11.36
N TYR A 87 19.34 -1.28 10.84
CA TYR A 87 19.55 -0.22 9.88
C TYR A 87 19.19 -0.72 8.48
N TYR A 88 18.53 0.11 7.66
CA TYR A 88 18.27 -0.20 6.26
C TYR A 88 19.53 -0.26 5.42
N CYS A 89 20.65 0.31 5.90
CA CYS A 89 21.90 0.39 5.16
C CYS A 89 23.01 -0.43 5.83
N LYS A 90 23.50 -1.46 5.15
CA LYS A 90 24.71 -2.21 5.55
C LYS A 90 26.00 -1.71 4.90
N SER A 91 25.92 -0.81 3.88
CA SER A 91 27.10 -0.24 3.21
C SER A 91 26.86 1.18 2.76
N LYS A 92 27.93 1.98 2.68
CA LYS A 92 27.90 3.37 2.21
C LYS A 92 27.52 3.51 0.72
N GLU A 93 27.50 2.41 -0.05
CA GLU A 93 27.19 2.41 -1.48
C GLU A 93 25.70 2.24 -1.81
N TYR A 94 24.90 1.76 -0.86
CA TYR A 94 23.45 1.61 -1.03
C TYR A 94 22.74 2.30 0.11
N GLU A 95 22.30 3.53 -0.12
CA GLU A 95 21.36 4.22 0.76
C GLU A 95 19.98 3.54 0.67
N ASN A 96 19.83 2.40 1.31
CA ASN A 96 18.51 1.84 1.55
C ASN A 96 17.88 2.56 2.74
N TYR A 97 16.80 3.23 2.49
CA TYR A 97 15.98 3.89 3.52
C TYR A 97 14.52 3.71 3.16
N ALA A 98 13.66 3.85 4.14
CA ALA A 98 12.23 3.90 3.99
C ALA A 98 11.73 5.35 4.10
N PHE A 99 10.46 5.58 3.83
CA PHE A 99 9.81 6.86 4.02
C PHE A 99 8.52 6.73 4.82
N GLY A 100 8.30 7.63 5.77
CA GLY A 100 6.99 7.86 6.35
C GLY A 100 6.31 9.00 5.61
N LEU A 101 5.19 8.73 4.95
CA LEU A 101 4.41 9.75 4.23
C LEU A 101 2.93 9.39 4.25
N SER A 102 2.13 10.33 4.73
CA SER A 102 0.68 10.18 4.77
C SER A 102 0.10 9.83 3.40
N ARG A 103 -0.77 8.81 3.35
CA ARG A 103 -1.52 8.44 2.16
C ARG A 103 -2.47 9.54 1.70
N ASP A 104 -2.87 10.45 2.61
CA ASP A 104 -3.70 11.61 2.27
C ASP A 104 -2.92 12.68 1.49
N VAL A 105 -1.61 12.53 1.40
CA VAL A 105 -0.71 13.34 0.57
C VAL A 105 -0.19 12.53 -0.62
N PHE A 106 0.25 11.30 -0.37
CA PHE A 106 0.86 10.45 -1.39
C PHE A 106 -0.11 10.04 -2.51
N ASP A 107 -1.35 9.63 -2.19
CA ASP A 107 -2.31 9.23 -3.23
C ASP A 107 -2.75 10.42 -4.11
N PRO A 108 -3.07 11.61 -3.56
CA PRO A 108 -3.29 12.81 -4.37
C PRO A 108 -2.10 13.21 -5.24
N TYR A 109 -0.87 13.03 -4.75
CA TYR A 109 0.33 13.28 -5.55
C TYR A 109 0.42 12.32 -6.76
N LEU A 110 0.20 11.02 -6.57
CA LEU A 110 0.14 10.06 -7.68
C LEU A 110 -0.98 10.41 -8.67
N LEU A 111 -2.14 10.86 -8.18
CA LEU A 111 -3.25 11.35 -9.01
C LEU A 111 -2.82 12.55 -9.87
N HIS A 112 -2.13 13.50 -9.26
CA HIS A 112 -1.59 14.66 -9.97
C HIS A 112 -0.65 14.22 -11.11
N LEU A 113 0.31 13.33 -10.83
CA LEU A 113 1.23 12.80 -11.83
C LEU A 113 0.53 12.07 -12.97
N ALA A 114 -0.48 11.25 -12.67
CA ALA A 114 -1.24 10.54 -13.69
C ALA A 114 -1.98 11.51 -14.62
N ARG A 115 -2.62 12.54 -14.06
CA ARG A 115 -3.30 13.60 -14.83
C ARG A 115 -2.34 14.42 -15.68
N MET A 116 -1.19 14.80 -15.13
CA MET A 116 -0.15 15.54 -15.86
C MET A 116 0.42 14.73 -17.04
N ALA A 117 0.46 13.41 -16.92
CA ALA A 117 0.86 12.51 -18.01
C ALA A 117 -0.24 12.33 -19.10
N GLY A 118 -1.45 12.83 -18.85
CA GLY A 118 -2.57 12.74 -19.81
C GLY A 118 -3.61 11.66 -19.50
N ALA A 119 -3.53 10.98 -18.34
CA ALA A 119 -4.59 10.06 -17.92
C ALA A 119 -5.86 10.83 -17.55
N GLU A 120 -7.02 10.43 -18.10
CA GLU A 120 -8.29 10.93 -17.61
C GLU A 120 -8.65 10.22 -16.30
N VAL A 121 -9.03 10.98 -15.25
CA VAL A 121 -9.41 10.41 -13.96
C VAL A 121 -10.76 10.97 -13.53
N ARG A 122 -11.74 10.08 -13.37
CA ARG A 122 -13.08 10.38 -12.88
C ARG A 122 -13.24 9.90 -11.45
N LEU A 123 -13.34 10.86 -10.54
CA LEU A 123 -13.64 10.64 -9.14
C LEU A 123 -15.17 10.69 -8.92
N GLY A 124 -15.65 10.08 -7.83
CA GLY A 124 -17.06 10.05 -7.46
C GLY A 124 -17.92 9.08 -8.28
N TRP A 125 -17.32 8.26 -9.16
CA TRP A 125 -18.05 7.30 -9.98
C TRP A 125 -17.83 5.86 -9.52
N LYS A 126 -18.87 5.26 -8.99
CA LYS A 126 -18.86 3.86 -8.56
C LYS A 126 -19.30 2.95 -9.70
N VAL A 127 -18.37 2.26 -10.30
CA VAL A 127 -18.66 1.26 -11.33
C VAL A 127 -19.55 0.16 -10.77
N SER A 128 -20.67 -0.09 -11.44
CA SER A 128 -21.68 -1.08 -11.07
C SER A 128 -21.72 -2.27 -12.02
N LYS A 129 -21.35 -2.09 -13.29
CA LYS A 129 -21.47 -3.11 -14.32
C LYS A 129 -20.32 -3.04 -15.32
N ILE A 130 -19.81 -4.22 -15.68
CA ILE A 130 -18.84 -4.40 -16.76
C ILE A 130 -19.42 -5.48 -17.68
N GLU A 131 -19.66 -5.15 -18.92
CA GLU A 131 -20.21 -6.07 -19.93
C GLU A 131 -19.20 -6.27 -21.04
N LYS A 132 -19.08 -7.50 -21.53
CA LYS A 132 -18.24 -7.83 -22.67
C LYS A 132 -19.11 -8.05 -23.89
N TYR A 133 -18.85 -7.32 -24.96
CA TYR A 133 -19.49 -7.46 -26.27
C TYR A 133 -18.40 -7.70 -27.32
N ASN A 134 -18.31 -8.91 -27.82
CA ASN A 134 -17.26 -9.34 -28.76
C ASN A 134 -15.85 -9.11 -28.13
N SER A 135 -15.07 -8.22 -28.72
CA SER A 135 -13.72 -7.86 -28.29
C SER A 135 -13.65 -6.61 -27.39
N GLU A 136 -14.79 -6.01 -27.06
CA GLU A 136 -14.87 -4.76 -26.30
C GLU A 136 -15.59 -4.95 -24.96
N TYR A 137 -15.29 -4.08 -24.02
CA TYR A 137 -15.98 -3.94 -22.76
C TYR A 137 -16.76 -2.63 -22.71
N VAL A 138 -17.95 -2.68 -22.12
CA VAL A 138 -18.80 -1.51 -21.84
C VAL A 138 -18.94 -1.38 -20.32
N ILE A 139 -18.55 -0.22 -19.80
CA ILE A 139 -18.63 0.11 -18.39
C ILE A 139 -19.83 1.01 -18.14
N ASP A 140 -20.75 0.56 -17.28
CA ASP A 140 -21.99 1.27 -16.91
C ASP A 140 -22.76 1.88 -18.11
N SER A 141 -22.77 1.18 -19.25
CA SER A 141 -23.39 1.62 -20.52
C SER A 141 -22.86 2.98 -21.04
N THR A 142 -21.76 3.48 -20.51
CA THR A 142 -21.25 4.84 -20.77
C THR A 142 -19.89 4.84 -21.47
N PHE A 143 -18.97 4.01 -21.02
CA PHE A 143 -17.58 4.00 -21.51
C PHE A 143 -17.28 2.69 -22.21
N LYS A 144 -16.50 2.76 -23.28
CA LYS A 144 -16.08 1.59 -24.07
C LYS A 144 -14.56 1.48 -24.08
N THR A 145 -14.07 0.24 -24.05
CA THR A 145 -12.63 -0.04 -24.10
C THR A 145 -12.36 -1.46 -24.58
N LYS A 146 -11.17 -1.69 -25.12
CA LYS A 146 -10.70 -3.04 -25.45
C LYS A 146 -10.08 -3.76 -24.24
N LYS A 147 -9.57 -3.02 -23.26
CA LYS A 147 -8.87 -3.60 -22.09
C LYS A 147 -9.40 -2.97 -20.79
N VAL A 148 -9.72 -3.80 -19.81
CA VAL A 148 -10.12 -3.38 -18.45
C VAL A 148 -9.11 -3.91 -17.46
N VAL A 149 -8.70 -3.06 -16.50
CA VAL A 149 -7.83 -3.42 -15.37
C VAL A 149 -8.56 -3.14 -14.07
N LEU A 150 -8.62 -4.12 -13.19
CA LEU A 150 -9.25 -3.99 -11.88
C LEU A 150 -8.21 -3.61 -10.83
N ALA A 151 -8.42 -2.48 -10.14
CA ALA A 151 -7.54 -1.91 -9.12
C ALA A 151 -8.31 -1.39 -7.88
N TYR A 152 -9.48 -1.95 -7.60
CA TYR A 152 -10.43 -1.47 -6.58
C TYR A 152 -10.05 -1.81 -5.13
N GLY A 153 -8.89 -2.42 -4.91
CA GLY A 153 -8.38 -2.77 -3.58
C GLY A 153 -9.07 -3.99 -2.95
N ALA A 154 -8.77 -4.29 -1.68
CA ALA A 154 -9.23 -5.49 -0.98
C ALA A 154 -10.75 -5.57 -0.76
N MET A 155 -11.44 -4.45 -0.73
CA MET A 155 -12.87 -4.36 -0.36
C MET A 155 -13.83 -4.37 -1.53
N GLY A 156 -13.35 -4.11 -2.74
CA GLY A 156 -14.18 -3.97 -3.94
C GLY A 156 -14.55 -5.31 -4.60
N GLY A 157 -15.20 -5.25 -5.74
CA GLY A 157 -15.35 -6.35 -6.68
C GLY A 157 -16.54 -7.28 -6.49
N LYS A 158 -17.17 -7.37 -5.33
CA LYS A 158 -18.31 -8.30 -5.12
C LYS A 158 -19.45 -8.09 -6.11
N LYS A 159 -19.76 -6.83 -6.46
CA LYS A 159 -20.77 -6.50 -7.46
C LYS A 159 -20.32 -6.76 -8.89
N LEU A 160 -19.01 -6.85 -9.12
CA LEU A 160 -18.39 -7.13 -10.42
C LEU A 160 -18.11 -8.62 -10.62
N GLY A 161 -18.67 -9.50 -9.77
CA GLY A 161 -18.50 -10.95 -9.87
C GLY A 161 -17.15 -11.48 -9.40
N VAL A 162 -16.33 -10.64 -8.73
CA VAL A 162 -15.03 -11.07 -8.24
C VAL A 162 -15.16 -11.75 -6.88
N LEU A 163 -14.58 -12.94 -6.77
CA LEU A 163 -14.54 -13.70 -5.52
C LEU A 163 -13.56 -13.03 -4.54
N ARG A 164 -14.05 -12.75 -3.33
CA ARG A 164 -13.21 -12.26 -2.24
C ARG A 164 -12.96 -13.39 -1.24
N PRO A 165 -11.71 -13.62 -0.81
CA PRO A 165 -11.41 -14.55 0.27
C PRO A 165 -12.13 -14.17 1.55
N GLU A 166 -12.61 -15.17 2.27
CA GLU A 166 -13.30 -14.94 3.56
C GLU A 166 -12.33 -14.50 4.66
N ASN A 167 -11.05 -14.83 4.54
CA ASN A 167 -10.04 -14.73 5.59
C ASN A 167 -8.94 -13.73 5.27
N LEU A 168 -9.32 -12.49 4.92
CA LEU A 168 -8.34 -11.43 4.76
C LEU A 168 -7.88 -10.90 6.12
N PRO A 169 -6.57 -10.55 6.26
CA PRO A 169 -6.07 -9.84 7.41
C PRO A 169 -6.81 -8.52 7.64
N PHE A 170 -6.89 -8.11 8.90
CA PHE A 170 -7.56 -6.88 9.29
C PHE A 170 -6.64 -6.02 10.17
N GLY A 171 -6.65 -4.72 9.94
CA GLY A 171 -5.90 -3.77 10.75
C GLY A 171 -6.70 -2.53 11.09
N ILE A 172 -6.32 -1.88 12.19
CA ILE A 172 -6.83 -0.58 12.62
C ILE A 172 -5.64 0.36 12.74
N SER A 173 -5.78 1.57 12.21
CA SER A 173 -4.80 2.64 12.37
C SER A 173 -5.45 3.98 12.67
N ALA A 174 -4.69 4.83 13.37
CA ALA A 174 -4.98 6.23 13.58
C ALA A 174 -3.76 7.07 13.20
N ARG A 175 -3.98 8.35 12.98
CA ARG A 175 -2.91 9.31 12.74
C ARG A 175 -3.09 10.51 13.66
N VAL A 176 -2.00 10.95 14.29
CA VAL A 176 -2.02 11.96 15.33
C VAL A 176 -0.88 12.95 15.16
N PHE A 177 -1.14 14.20 15.50
CA PHE A 177 -0.12 15.16 15.83
C PHE A 177 0.25 15.03 17.31
N GLY A 178 1.54 15.09 17.63
CA GLY A 178 2.00 15.07 19.01
C GLY A 178 3.51 15.12 19.14
N ASP A 179 3.96 15.63 20.30
CA ASP A 179 5.36 15.60 20.66
C ASP A 179 5.68 14.22 21.27
N CYS A 180 6.36 13.39 20.47
CA CYS A 180 6.79 12.04 20.84
C CYS A 180 8.26 12.07 21.28
N ASN A 181 8.59 11.40 22.37
CA ASN A 181 9.96 11.29 22.89
C ASN A 181 10.80 10.24 22.15
N LEU A 182 10.24 9.54 21.17
CA LEU A 182 10.97 8.60 20.31
C LEU A 182 11.58 9.32 19.10
N ALA A 183 12.66 8.77 18.59
CA ALA A 183 13.33 9.30 17.40
C ALA A 183 12.43 9.24 16.16
N SER A 184 12.39 10.31 15.38
CA SER A 184 11.53 10.42 14.17
C SER A 184 12.21 9.92 12.89
N ASP A 185 13.35 9.24 12.99
CA ASP A 185 14.10 8.62 11.89
C ASP A 185 13.98 7.09 11.88
N ALA A 186 13.05 6.53 12.67
CA ALA A 186 12.85 5.10 12.81
C ALA A 186 11.38 4.70 12.70
N PHE A 187 11.12 3.55 12.10
CA PHE A 187 9.87 2.82 12.24
C PHE A 187 9.94 1.90 13.45
N TYR A 188 8.90 1.92 14.27
CA TYR A 188 8.79 1.10 15.47
C TYR A 188 7.77 0.01 15.26
N PHE A 189 8.17 -1.24 15.54
CA PHE A 189 7.34 -2.43 15.43
C PHE A 189 7.31 -3.17 16.78
N LYS A 190 6.15 -3.67 17.14
CA LYS A 190 6.00 -4.61 18.24
C LYS A 190 5.43 -5.92 17.74
N TYR A 191 6.25 -6.95 17.73
CA TYR A 191 5.85 -8.33 17.53
C TYR A 191 5.66 -9.00 18.87
N ASP A 192 4.52 -9.67 19.06
CA ASP A 192 4.18 -10.36 20.31
C ASP A 192 3.11 -11.41 19.97
N TRP A 193 3.06 -12.50 20.73
CA TRP A 193 2.08 -13.56 20.58
C TRP A 193 0.63 -13.06 20.61
N GLN A 194 0.35 -11.98 21.33
CA GLN A 194 -0.97 -11.37 21.39
C GLN A 194 -1.49 -10.90 20.03
N TYR A 195 -0.60 -10.55 19.10
CA TYR A 195 -0.98 -10.11 17.74
C TYR A 195 -1.14 -11.30 16.78
N GLY A 196 -0.76 -12.53 17.18
CA GLY A 196 -0.73 -13.68 16.31
C GLY A 196 0.19 -13.46 15.11
N ASN A 197 -0.28 -13.74 13.91
CA ASN A 197 0.43 -13.36 12.68
C ASN A 197 0.13 -11.89 12.32
N GLY A 198 0.78 -10.99 13.04
CA GLY A 198 0.62 -9.54 12.92
C GLY A 198 1.55 -8.80 13.88
N TYR A 199 1.37 -7.50 13.99
CA TYR A 199 2.15 -6.62 14.87
C TYR A 199 1.43 -5.31 15.16
N ALA A 200 1.94 -4.57 16.16
CA ALA A 200 1.62 -3.16 16.35
C ALA A 200 2.76 -2.29 15.83
N TRP A 201 2.43 -1.08 15.37
CA TRP A 201 3.41 -0.13 14.85
C TRP A 201 3.20 1.28 15.38
N LEU A 202 4.28 2.08 15.30
CA LEU A 202 4.29 3.53 15.43
C LEU A 202 5.29 4.09 14.42
N PHE A 203 4.80 4.86 13.46
CA PHE A 203 5.59 5.39 12.34
C PHE A 203 5.52 6.91 12.29
N PRO A 204 6.64 7.63 12.25
CA PRO A 204 6.66 9.04 11.92
C PRO A 204 6.36 9.21 10.43
N VAL A 205 5.37 10.05 10.10
CA VAL A 205 4.86 10.21 8.72
C VAL A 205 4.79 11.67 8.29
N GLY A 206 5.36 12.57 9.08
CA GLY A 206 5.47 14.00 8.87
C GLY A 206 6.06 14.70 10.08
N GLU A 207 6.11 16.03 10.03
CA GLU A 207 6.54 16.86 11.17
C GLU A 207 5.57 16.70 12.33
N LYS A 208 6.05 16.15 13.48
CA LYS A 208 5.22 15.80 14.64
C LYS A 208 3.97 14.97 14.31
N LEU A 209 3.90 14.40 13.12
CA LEU A 209 2.80 13.58 12.63
C LEU A 209 3.18 12.11 12.69
N TRP A 210 2.37 11.31 13.39
CA TRP A 210 2.62 9.91 13.65
C TRP A 210 1.42 9.05 13.26
N ASN A 211 1.70 7.91 12.63
CA ASN A 211 0.71 6.87 12.38
C ASN A 211 0.98 5.69 13.29
N TYR A 212 -0.04 5.19 13.98
CA TYR A 212 0.07 3.98 14.78
C TYR A 212 -1.12 3.05 14.52
N GLY A 213 -0.89 1.77 14.78
CA GLY A 213 -1.94 0.80 14.60
C GLY A 213 -1.55 -0.61 14.98
N VAL A 214 -2.51 -1.51 14.73
CA VAL A 214 -2.40 -2.94 14.94
C VAL A 214 -3.01 -3.66 13.77
N TRP A 215 -2.39 -4.71 13.30
CA TRP A 215 -3.02 -5.63 12.35
C TRP A 215 -2.77 -7.08 12.75
N SER A 216 -3.60 -7.99 12.25
CA SER A 216 -3.39 -9.42 12.34
C SER A 216 -4.07 -10.16 11.18
N ALA A 217 -3.44 -11.23 10.75
CA ALA A 217 -4.06 -12.22 9.88
C ALA A 217 -4.83 -13.30 10.66
N ASP A 218 -4.74 -13.28 12.00
CA ASP A 218 -5.43 -14.21 12.87
C ASP A 218 -6.79 -13.62 13.30
N LYS A 219 -7.88 -14.20 12.81
CA LYS A 219 -9.26 -13.77 13.10
C LYS A 219 -9.66 -13.90 14.57
N GLN A 220 -8.98 -14.76 15.34
CA GLN A 220 -9.29 -14.95 16.76
C GLN A 220 -8.81 -13.77 17.62
N LYS A 221 -7.97 -12.90 17.06
CA LYS A 221 -7.44 -11.73 17.77
C LYS A 221 -8.47 -10.60 17.83
N ASN A 222 -8.69 -10.08 19.01
CA ASN A 222 -9.53 -8.90 19.21
C ASN A 222 -8.74 -7.62 18.90
N ILE A 223 -8.66 -7.27 17.60
CA ILE A 223 -7.89 -6.13 17.09
C ILE A 223 -8.35 -4.81 17.73
N ASN A 224 -9.64 -4.63 17.99
CA ASN A 224 -10.15 -3.42 18.66
C ASN A 224 -9.57 -3.26 20.07
N ASN A 225 -9.52 -4.35 20.84
CA ASN A 225 -8.95 -4.30 22.19
C ASN A 225 -7.44 -4.07 22.15
N LEU A 226 -6.72 -4.76 21.27
CA LEU A 226 -5.28 -4.57 21.07
C LEU A 226 -4.94 -3.14 20.64
N PHE A 227 -5.75 -2.54 19.77
CA PHE A 227 -5.58 -1.14 19.37
C PHE A 227 -5.76 -0.18 20.56
N LYS A 228 -6.81 -0.37 21.37
CA LYS A 228 -7.04 0.46 22.58
C LYS A 228 -5.89 0.36 23.57
N GLN A 229 -5.35 -0.84 23.80
CA GLN A 229 -4.19 -1.04 24.68
C GLN A 229 -2.94 -0.34 24.14
N LEU A 230 -2.67 -0.46 22.83
CA LEU A 230 -1.58 0.27 22.18
C LEU A 230 -1.75 1.78 22.37
N GLU A 231 -2.91 2.32 22.07
CA GLU A 231 -3.19 3.76 22.16
C GLU A 231 -2.98 4.29 23.58
N GLN A 232 -3.51 3.60 24.59
CA GLN A 232 -3.31 3.96 26.00
C GLN A 232 -1.81 3.98 26.35
N ARG A 233 -1.08 2.94 25.96
CA ARG A 233 0.37 2.89 26.20
C ARG A 233 1.10 4.03 25.53
N LEU A 234 0.81 4.34 24.28
CA LEU A 234 1.45 5.44 23.54
C LEU A 234 1.20 6.79 24.23
N LYS A 235 -0.04 7.07 24.63
CA LYS A 235 -0.43 8.28 25.32
C LYS A 235 0.28 8.47 26.66
N HIS A 236 0.46 7.39 27.41
CA HIS A 236 1.09 7.46 28.74
C HIS A 236 2.62 7.44 28.73
N THR A 237 3.22 6.84 27.71
CA THR A 237 4.66 6.57 27.73
C THR A 237 5.47 7.44 26.78
N TYR A 238 4.91 7.75 25.60
CA TYR A 238 5.71 8.33 24.53
C TYR A 238 5.26 9.71 24.07
N PHE A 239 4.02 10.08 24.30
CA PHE A 239 3.49 11.37 23.90
C PHE A 239 3.18 12.25 25.10
N SER A 240 3.63 13.52 25.06
CA SER A 240 3.23 14.53 26.05
C SER A 240 1.82 15.07 25.77
N SER A 241 1.43 15.10 24.49
CA SER A 241 0.10 15.48 24.03
C SER A 241 -0.22 14.76 22.71
N ILE A 242 -1.50 14.53 22.44
CA ILE A 242 -1.95 13.86 21.22
C ILE A 242 -3.22 14.55 20.69
N HIS A 243 -3.22 14.88 19.40
CA HIS A 243 -4.38 15.39 18.67
C HIS A 243 -4.59 14.56 17.41
N TYR A 244 -5.81 14.05 17.20
CA TYR A 244 -6.09 13.26 16.01
C TYR A 244 -6.07 14.12 14.74
N ASP A 245 -5.23 13.72 13.80
CA ASP A 245 -5.33 14.09 12.39
C ASP A 245 -6.34 13.18 11.68
N ARG A 246 -6.28 11.88 11.98
CA ARG A 246 -7.25 10.89 11.52
C ARG A 246 -7.66 9.97 12.67
N GLN A 247 -8.96 9.92 12.93
CA GLN A 247 -9.56 9.02 13.91
C GLN A 247 -9.29 7.54 13.58
N PRO A 248 -9.30 6.64 14.56
CA PRO A 248 -9.13 5.21 14.34
C PRO A 248 -10.11 4.67 13.30
N LYS A 249 -9.58 3.99 12.28
CA LYS A 249 -10.36 3.30 11.26
C LYS A 249 -9.77 1.93 10.97
N GLY A 250 -10.63 0.95 10.69
CA GLY A 250 -10.24 -0.39 10.30
C GLY A 250 -10.38 -0.65 8.81
N ALA A 251 -9.53 -1.52 8.28
CA ALA A 251 -9.63 -2.02 6.90
C ALA A 251 -9.09 -3.44 6.78
N LEU A 252 -9.58 -4.15 5.75
CA LEU A 252 -8.99 -5.40 5.30
C LEU A 252 -7.72 -5.11 4.49
N ILE A 253 -6.76 -6.02 4.61
CA ILE A 253 -5.51 -6.02 3.84
C ILE A 253 -5.63 -7.09 2.75
N GLY A 254 -5.32 -6.74 1.52
CA GLY A 254 -5.39 -7.63 0.37
C GLY A 254 -4.22 -8.62 0.33
N ALA A 255 -4.11 -9.47 1.35
CA ALA A 255 -3.07 -10.48 1.48
C ALA A 255 -3.64 -11.88 1.69
N THR A 256 -3.06 -12.89 1.03
CA THR A 256 -3.44 -14.31 1.18
C THR A 256 -2.22 -15.21 1.16
N LYS A 257 -2.29 -16.40 1.80
CA LYS A 257 -1.22 -17.42 1.76
C LYS A 257 -1.08 -18.14 0.41
N GLY A 258 -2.06 -18.03 -0.47
CA GLY A 258 -2.10 -18.75 -1.75
C GLY A 258 -2.59 -17.89 -2.89
N LYS A 259 -2.47 -18.41 -4.12
CA LYS A 259 -3.01 -17.78 -5.32
C LYS A 259 -4.53 -17.89 -5.33
N ILE A 260 -5.19 -16.76 -5.58
CA ILE A 260 -6.59 -16.76 -5.93
C ILE A 260 -6.66 -16.54 -7.42
N LYS A 261 -7.16 -17.54 -8.15
CA LYS A 261 -7.43 -17.38 -9.57
C LYS A 261 -8.64 -16.45 -9.72
N ASN A 262 -8.38 -15.24 -10.15
CA ASN A 262 -9.41 -14.33 -10.65
C ASN A 262 -9.41 -14.45 -12.17
N ASN A 263 -10.39 -15.17 -12.72
CA ASN A 263 -10.33 -15.66 -14.09
C ASN A 263 -10.98 -14.72 -15.12
N LEU A 264 -11.50 -13.55 -14.73
CA LEU A 264 -12.31 -12.76 -15.66
C LEU A 264 -11.59 -11.53 -16.23
N LEU A 265 -10.83 -10.81 -15.42
CA LEU A 265 -10.15 -9.57 -15.83
C LEU A 265 -8.81 -9.43 -15.08
N PRO A 266 -7.81 -8.77 -15.67
CA PRO A 266 -6.55 -8.44 -14.97
C PRO A 266 -6.81 -7.64 -13.70
N CYS A 267 -6.24 -8.12 -12.57
CA CYS A 267 -6.29 -7.47 -11.26
C CYS A 267 -4.89 -6.99 -10.86
N ILE A 268 -4.81 -5.84 -10.20
CA ILE A 268 -3.56 -5.27 -9.67
C ILE A 268 -3.76 -4.72 -8.26
N GLY A 269 -2.67 -4.68 -7.48
CA GLY A 269 -2.71 -4.25 -6.08
C GLY A 269 -3.51 -5.21 -5.20
N ASP A 270 -4.09 -4.69 -4.13
CA ASP A 270 -4.88 -5.46 -3.16
C ASP A 270 -6.11 -6.17 -3.78
N CYS A 271 -6.51 -5.78 -4.96
CA CYS A 271 -7.54 -6.44 -5.76
C CYS A 271 -7.11 -7.86 -6.18
N ASP A 272 -5.81 -8.06 -6.41
CA ASP A 272 -5.17 -9.35 -6.71
C ASP A 272 -4.59 -10.05 -5.47
N TYR A 273 -4.85 -9.50 -4.28
CA TYR A 273 -4.39 -10.04 -2.99
C TYR A 273 -2.87 -10.22 -2.89
N ILE A 274 -2.11 -9.29 -3.47
CA ILE A 274 -0.65 -9.36 -3.59
C ILE A 274 0.10 -8.75 -2.41
N ALA A 275 -0.56 -8.12 -1.46
CA ALA A 275 0.10 -7.65 -0.26
C ALA A 275 0.81 -8.82 0.47
N CYS A 276 1.95 -8.55 1.06
CA CYS A 276 2.72 -9.56 1.78
C CYS A 276 1.94 -10.02 3.02
N TYR A 277 1.66 -11.31 3.10
CA TYR A 277 0.88 -11.89 4.21
C TYR A 277 1.65 -11.87 5.54
N GLU A 278 2.96 -11.92 5.50
CA GLU A 278 3.86 -11.94 6.66
C GLU A 278 4.11 -10.54 7.23
N SER A 279 4.21 -9.52 6.38
CA SER A 279 4.53 -8.14 6.80
C SER A 279 3.36 -7.16 6.73
N GLY A 280 2.26 -7.51 6.06
CA GLY A 280 1.15 -6.60 5.80
C GLY A 280 1.49 -5.48 4.79
N GLU A 281 2.70 -5.50 4.20
CA GLU A 281 3.10 -4.53 3.20
C GLU A 281 2.32 -4.71 1.90
N GLY A 282 1.76 -3.62 1.38
CA GLY A 282 0.97 -3.65 0.16
C GLY A 282 1.26 -2.52 -0.83
N ILE A 283 1.80 -1.38 -0.37
CA ILE A 283 1.96 -0.19 -1.24
C ILE A 283 2.98 -0.45 -2.34
N SER A 284 4.15 -1.00 -2.03
CA SER A 284 5.20 -1.31 -3.00
C SER A 284 4.70 -2.27 -4.07
N PHE A 285 4.05 -3.36 -3.66
CA PHE A 285 3.46 -4.34 -4.58
C PHE A 285 2.33 -3.75 -5.41
N ALA A 286 1.52 -2.86 -4.84
CA ALA A 286 0.48 -2.16 -5.59
C ALA A 286 1.07 -1.30 -6.71
N ILE A 287 2.08 -0.48 -6.41
CA ILE A 287 2.77 0.36 -7.41
C ILE A 287 3.45 -0.53 -8.46
N GLU A 288 4.19 -1.55 -8.03
CA GLU A 288 4.93 -2.45 -8.91
C GLU A 288 4.00 -3.24 -9.83
N SER A 289 2.88 -3.78 -9.33
CA SER A 289 1.88 -4.45 -10.16
C SER A 289 1.25 -3.52 -11.19
N GLY A 290 0.99 -2.26 -10.81
CA GLY A 290 0.51 -1.24 -11.74
C GLY A 290 1.51 -0.94 -12.86
N TYR A 291 2.79 -0.82 -12.51
CA TYR A 291 3.88 -0.62 -13.47
C TYR A 291 4.00 -1.79 -14.45
N HIS A 292 4.02 -3.02 -13.94
CA HIS A 292 4.14 -4.21 -14.79
C HIS A 292 2.91 -4.44 -15.66
N GLN A 293 1.70 -4.21 -15.13
CA GLN A 293 0.48 -4.31 -15.91
C GLN A 293 0.45 -3.31 -17.08
N ALA A 294 0.89 -2.08 -16.84
CA ALA A 294 1.01 -1.09 -17.90
C ALA A 294 1.99 -1.54 -18.98
N ASN A 295 3.18 -2.01 -18.59
CA ASN A 295 4.19 -2.51 -19.54
C ASN A 295 3.70 -3.71 -20.35
N ALA A 296 2.96 -4.64 -19.74
CA ALA A 296 2.35 -5.76 -20.44
C ALA A 296 1.36 -5.26 -21.51
N ILE A 297 0.53 -4.27 -21.17
CA ILE A 297 -0.42 -3.68 -22.13
C ILE A 297 0.30 -2.91 -23.25
N ILE A 298 1.34 -2.15 -22.95
CA ILE A 298 2.11 -1.37 -23.91
C ILE A 298 2.79 -2.30 -24.93
N ASN A 299 3.28 -3.45 -24.50
CA ASN A 299 3.98 -4.43 -25.34
C ASN A 299 3.06 -5.52 -25.91
N ASP A 300 1.74 -5.38 -25.78
CA ASP A 300 0.73 -6.37 -26.19
C ASP A 300 0.98 -7.80 -25.66
N MET A 301 1.60 -7.91 -24.49
CA MET A 301 1.84 -9.17 -23.77
C MET A 301 0.59 -9.58 -22.98
N GLU A 302 0.38 -10.89 -22.80
CA GLU A 302 -0.67 -11.38 -21.90
C GLU A 302 -0.29 -11.07 -20.44
N ALA A 303 -1.21 -10.42 -19.74
CA ALA A 303 -0.96 -9.84 -18.42
C ALA A 303 -0.95 -10.85 -17.25
N GLU A 304 -1.30 -12.12 -17.50
CA GLU A 304 -1.51 -13.12 -16.43
C GLU A 304 -0.25 -13.50 -15.63
N THR A 305 0.95 -13.14 -16.10
CA THR A 305 2.21 -13.66 -15.57
C THR A 305 2.97 -12.71 -14.63
N VAL A 306 2.50 -11.47 -14.43
CA VAL A 306 3.41 -10.41 -13.93
C VAL A 306 3.44 -10.22 -12.43
N SER A 307 2.35 -10.47 -11.70
CA SER A 307 2.27 -10.06 -10.28
C SER A 307 2.79 -11.09 -9.25
N ILE A 308 2.86 -12.36 -9.59
CA ILE A 308 3.07 -13.45 -8.63
C ILE A 308 4.53 -13.75 -8.32
N PRO A 309 5.46 -13.77 -9.30
CA PRO A 309 6.88 -14.03 -9.04
C PRO A 309 7.52 -12.99 -8.11
N ILE A 310 7.05 -11.75 -8.16
CA ILE A 310 7.60 -10.62 -7.39
C ILE A 310 7.27 -10.79 -5.90
N ARG A 311 6.02 -11.11 -5.57
CA ARG A 311 5.58 -11.35 -4.20
C ARG A 311 6.33 -12.51 -3.55
N ASP A 312 6.41 -13.65 -4.25
CA ASP A 312 7.00 -14.86 -3.71
C ASP A 312 8.52 -14.72 -3.50
N ALA A 313 9.20 -13.96 -4.37
CA ALA A 313 10.61 -13.62 -4.21
C ALA A 313 10.84 -12.73 -2.98
N PHE A 314 10.07 -11.65 -2.82
CA PHE A 314 10.21 -10.73 -1.69
C PHE A 314 9.83 -11.38 -0.35
N CYS A 315 8.72 -12.11 -0.28
CA CYS A 315 8.35 -12.87 0.93
C CYS A 315 9.39 -13.93 1.27
N GLY A 316 10.06 -14.51 0.28
CA GLY A 316 11.19 -15.40 0.46
C GLY A 316 12.42 -14.70 1.05
N GLU A 317 12.71 -13.46 0.65
CA GLU A 317 13.79 -12.64 1.22
C GLU A 317 13.49 -12.18 2.64
N VAL A 318 12.25 -11.76 2.95
CA VAL A 318 11.83 -11.44 4.32
C VAL A 318 12.01 -12.64 5.25
N LYS A 319 11.61 -13.85 4.80
CA LYS A 319 11.83 -15.10 5.55
C LYS A 319 13.31 -15.46 5.74
N LYS A 320 14.20 -15.08 4.82
CA LYS A 320 15.64 -15.25 4.96
C LYS A 320 16.22 -14.27 5.98
N LEU A 321 15.75 -13.02 6.00
CA LEU A 321 16.18 -12.00 6.97
C LEU A 321 15.80 -12.38 8.40
N ASP A 322 14.66 -13.04 8.61
CA ASP A 322 14.23 -13.54 9.91
C ASP A 322 15.10 -14.72 10.44
N LYS A 323 15.90 -15.36 9.57
CA LYS A 323 16.78 -16.47 9.93
C LYS A 323 18.24 -16.07 10.12
N GLU A 324 18.65 -14.86 9.75
CA GLU A 324 20.01 -14.40 10.03
C GLU A 324 20.16 -14.03 11.51
N PRO A 325 21.19 -14.54 12.20
CA PRO A 325 21.42 -14.21 13.61
C PRO A 325 21.65 -12.71 13.76
N LEU A 326 20.93 -12.12 14.67
CA LEU A 326 21.05 -10.72 15.04
C LEU A 326 22.46 -10.43 15.57
N VAL A 327 23.16 -9.51 14.94
CA VAL A 327 24.40 -8.97 15.51
C VAL A 327 23.97 -8.11 16.70
N ARG A 328 24.15 -8.64 17.91
CA ARG A 328 24.07 -7.86 19.14
C ARG A 328 25.22 -6.84 19.10
N GLN A 329 24.88 -5.58 18.96
CA GLN A 329 25.77 -4.50 19.38
C GLN A 329 25.31 -4.09 20.78
N ASP A 330 26.09 -4.46 21.77
CA ASP A 330 25.99 -3.95 23.10
C ASP A 330 26.20 -2.43 23.05
N LEU A 331 25.24 -1.67 23.56
CA LEU A 331 25.36 -0.27 23.93
C LEU A 331 25.59 -0.21 25.46
#